data_53b19142d998a4113362f646b6b3b986
#
_entry.id   53b19142d998a4113362f646b6b3b986
#
_cell.length_a   1.000
_cell.length_b   1.000
_cell.length_c   1.000
_cell.angle_alpha   90.00
_cell.angle_beta   90.00
_cell.angle_gamma   90.00
#
_symmetry.space_group_name_H-M   'P 1'
#
loop_
_entity.id
_entity.type
_entity.pdbx_description
1 polymer ?
#
loop_
_entity_poly.entity_id
_entity_poly.type
_entity_poly.pdbx_seq_one_letter_code
_entity_poly.pdbx_strand_id
1 'polypeptide(L)'
;MTIASGQSGMPKDRLTVTCEIPNAIWYFDIMPVNGWIPPAYWIADGGISGLLAILIVTIFYQFLRRRRREIEHADELQRSAYREKSANVAKTRFLFNMSHDIRTPMNAIAGFAGLLEKHLDRPEKAREYLKKMQVSSALLTTIIDQVLEMARIESGTARLNLSPEDLMDMWQSVETVFEADIKEKQLHFSSEVEIQHRYVLCDKTRVQEIFLNIVSNAIKYTPAGQAIRIKLCEVTPSEAERARYIFTCQDTGIGMSQDYLPHIFEEFSRERSSTENQVIGTGLGLSIVKSMIELMGGAIHVESRKGCGTCFRVDFPLHLTGESEVKREETEAASDQGAALTGKRILLAEDNDLNAEIACELLEEKGILVERAEDGQVCCDRLIEAADGYYDLILMDIQMPRMNGYEATRRIRKLQDPKKSQIPIIAMTANAFAEDRQAAKD
;
A
#
# COMPACT_ATOMS: atom_id res chain seq x y z
N MET A 1 64.96 -14.03 72.43
CA MET A 1 64.29 -13.58 73.70
C MET A 1 65.40 -13.10 74.67
N THR A 2 65.57 -11.81 74.74
CA THR A 2 66.60 -11.27 75.71
C THR A 2 65.82 -10.81 76.93
N ILE A 3 66.07 -11.49 78.08
CA ILE A 3 65.47 -11.08 79.36
C ILE A 3 66.37 -9.95 79.89
N ALA A 4 65.95 -8.72 79.76
CA ALA A 4 66.62 -7.57 80.38
C ALA A 4 65.91 -7.26 81.68
N SER A 5 66.61 -7.58 82.83
CA SER A 5 66.25 -7.10 84.14
C SER A 5 67.01 -5.78 84.39
N GLY A 6 66.27 -4.69 84.50
CA GLY A 6 66.89 -3.46 84.98
C GLY A 6 66.41 -2.19 84.36
N GLN A 7 65.81 -1.41 85.13
CA GLN A 7 65.31 -0.06 85.10
C GLN A 7 65.96 0.97 84.21
N SER A 8 65.13 1.82 83.74
CA SER A 8 65.20 3.19 83.26
C SER A 8 65.16 3.35 81.72
N GLY A 9 64.12 3.90 81.26
CA GLY A 9 64.05 4.36 79.88
C GLY A 9 63.19 3.46 78.94
N MET A 10 62.10 2.93 79.44
CA MET A 10 61.22 2.15 78.56
C MET A 10 60.46 3.07 77.53
N PRO A 11 60.50 2.75 76.22
CA PRO A 11 59.80 3.51 75.21
C PRO A 11 58.30 3.48 75.48
N LYS A 12 57.61 4.58 75.16
CA LYS A 12 56.17 4.75 75.38
C LYS A 12 55.26 3.89 74.50
N ASP A 13 55.81 3.28 73.46
CA ASP A 13 55.01 2.52 72.47
C ASP A 13 55.30 1.01 72.61
N ARG A 14 54.75 0.40 73.63
CA ARG A 14 54.82 -1.05 73.85
C ARG A 14 53.39 -1.64 73.96
N LEU A 15 53.24 -2.87 73.51
CA LEU A 15 52.02 -3.66 73.75
C LEU A 15 52.37 -4.61 74.94
N THR A 16 51.73 -4.39 76.06
CA THR A 16 51.92 -5.24 77.25
C THR A 16 50.80 -6.30 77.25
N VAL A 17 51.18 -7.55 77.14
CA VAL A 17 50.28 -8.69 77.26
C VAL A 17 50.48 -9.30 78.67
N THR A 18 49.40 -9.38 79.39
CA THR A 18 49.38 -9.99 80.75
C THR A 18 49.00 -11.46 80.62
N CYS A 19 49.82 -12.34 81.19
CA CYS A 19 49.58 -13.77 81.29
C CYS A 19 49.49 -14.19 82.75
N GLU A 20 48.31 -14.58 83.19
CA GLU A 20 48.11 -15.08 84.57
C GLU A 20 48.36 -16.59 84.58
N ILE A 21 49.36 -16.98 85.49
CA ILE A 21 49.64 -18.37 85.77
C ILE A 21 49.45 -18.60 87.25
N PRO A 22 49.20 -19.84 87.76
CA PRO A 22 49.01 -20.09 89.16
C PRO A 22 50.22 -19.57 89.96
N ASN A 23 49.97 -18.64 90.91
CA ASN A 23 50.93 -17.95 91.79
C ASN A 23 51.84 -16.85 91.20
N ALA A 24 51.60 -16.41 89.91
CA ALA A 24 52.32 -15.30 89.33
C ALA A 24 51.58 -14.64 88.18
N ILE A 25 51.77 -13.32 88.03
CA ILE A 25 51.31 -12.59 86.85
C ILE A 25 52.56 -12.18 86.05
N TRP A 26 52.56 -12.62 84.78
CA TRP A 26 53.65 -12.28 83.88
C TRP A 26 53.20 -11.19 82.92
N TYR A 27 54.04 -10.18 82.75
CA TYR A 27 53.88 -9.11 81.84
C TYR A 27 54.84 -9.29 80.66
N PHE A 28 54.35 -9.44 79.48
CA PHE A 28 55.17 -9.51 78.26
C PHE A 28 55.06 -8.19 77.53
N ASP A 29 56.11 -7.44 77.47
CA ASP A 29 56.19 -6.22 76.68
C ASP A 29 56.71 -6.59 75.30
N ILE A 30 55.85 -6.46 74.31
CA ILE A 30 56.20 -6.75 72.93
C ILE A 30 56.47 -5.42 72.23
N MET A 31 57.66 -5.32 71.66
CA MET A 31 58.04 -4.18 70.82
C MET A 31 58.58 -4.69 69.49
N PRO A 32 58.12 -4.15 68.37
CA PRO A 32 58.73 -4.49 67.09
C PRO A 32 60.19 -3.93 67.02
N VAL A 33 61.10 -4.69 66.47
CA VAL A 33 62.52 -4.33 66.34
C VAL A 33 62.74 -3.02 65.59
N ASN A 34 61.86 -2.67 64.64
CA ASN A 34 61.92 -1.49 63.79
C ASN A 34 60.87 -0.44 64.14
N GLY A 35 60.22 -0.50 65.33
CA GLY A 35 59.07 0.37 65.69
C GLY A 35 57.75 -0.05 65.04
N TRP A 36 56.68 0.53 65.56
CA TRP A 36 55.39 0.33 65.00
C TRP A 36 55.24 1.10 63.65
N ILE A 37 54.56 0.53 62.66
CA ILE A 37 54.31 1.22 61.42
C ILE A 37 53.51 2.51 61.72
N PRO A 38 54.01 3.69 61.31
CA PRO A 38 53.31 4.95 61.58
C PRO A 38 51.89 4.95 61.00
N PRO A 39 50.91 5.54 61.70
CA PRO A 39 49.56 5.61 61.25
C PRO A 39 49.40 6.19 59.80
N ALA A 40 50.35 7.07 59.41
CA ALA A 40 50.42 7.64 58.07
C ALA A 40 50.56 6.57 56.94
N TYR A 41 51.30 5.46 57.20
CA TYR A 41 51.45 4.38 56.24
C TYR A 41 50.13 3.59 56.03
N TRP A 42 49.38 3.37 57.13
CA TRP A 42 48.10 2.71 57.07
C TRP A 42 47.05 3.56 56.28
N ILE A 43 47.10 4.89 56.47
CA ILE A 43 46.25 5.82 55.75
C ILE A 43 46.64 5.85 54.27
N ALA A 44 47.89 5.90 53.92
CA ALA A 44 48.43 5.88 52.56
C ALA A 44 48.09 4.56 51.85
N ASP A 45 48.32 3.42 52.49
CA ASP A 45 48.08 2.09 51.94
C ASP A 45 46.59 1.83 51.79
N GLY A 46 45.76 2.20 52.76
CA GLY A 46 44.31 2.17 52.68
C GLY A 46 43.74 3.08 51.56
N GLY A 47 44.35 4.27 51.38
CA GLY A 47 43.99 5.19 50.30
C GLY A 47 44.31 4.61 48.93
N ILE A 48 45.46 4.05 48.71
CA ILE A 48 45.91 3.41 47.47
C ILE A 48 45.02 2.18 47.19
N SER A 49 44.79 1.34 48.19
CA SER A 49 43.88 0.16 48.04
C SER A 49 42.45 0.55 47.70
N GLY A 50 41.93 1.63 48.32
CA GLY A 50 40.62 2.18 48.02
C GLY A 50 40.49 2.70 46.58
N LEU A 51 41.50 3.44 46.09
CA LEU A 51 41.57 3.92 44.72
C LEU A 51 41.64 2.76 43.70
N LEU A 52 42.44 1.74 43.99
CA LEU A 52 42.51 0.54 43.16
C LEU A 52 41.18 -0.21 43.10
N ALA A 53 40.50 -0.34 44.23
CA ALA A 53 39.17 -0.96 44.27
C ALA A 53 38.15 -0.17 43.44
N ILE A 54 38.13 1.17 43.57
CA ILE A 54 37.24 2.04 42.75
C ILE A 54 37.58 1.89 41.26
N LEU A 55 38.86 1.86 40.91
CA LEU A 55 39.29 1.69 39.52
C LEU A 55 38.82 0.35 38.94
N ILE A 56 38.99 -0.74 39.70
CA ILE A 56 38.55 -2.08 39.28
C ILE A 56 37.02 -2.12 39.11
N VAL A 57 36.27 -1.57 40.06
CA VAL A 57 34.81 -1.50 39.97
C VAL A 57 34.38 -0.68 38.76
N THR A 58 35.06 0.45 38.51
CA THR A 58 34.76 1.30 37.35
C THR A 58 35.02 0.60 36.02
N ILE A 59 36.18 -0.07 35.91
CA ILE A 59 36.56 -0.87 34.75
C ILE A 59 35.54 -2.00 34.53
N PHE A 60 35.18 -2.71 35.60
CA PHE A 60 34.22 -3.80 35.55
C PHE A 60 32.82 -3.30 35.16
N TYR A 61 32.39 -2.16 35.72
CA TYR A 61 31.12 -1.52 35.33
C TYR A 61 31.11 -1.10 33.84
N GLN A 62 32.22 -0.48 33.38
CA GLN A 62 32.35 -0.13 31.96
C GLN A 62 32.35 -1.36 31.06
N PHE A 63 33.01 -2.45 31.47
CA PHE A 63 33.00 -3.72 30.75
C PHE A 63 31.60 -4.31 30.65
N LEU A 64 30.84 -4.35 31.74
CA LEU A 64 29.47 -4.83 31.75
C LEU A 64 28.54 -3.96 30.88
N ARG A 65 28.73 -2.64 30.96
CA ARG A 65 27.94 -1.69 30.13
C ARG A 65 28.27 -1.84 28.66
N ARG A 66 29.52 -2.05 28.31
CA ARG A 66 29.95 -2.31 26.92
C ARG A 66 29.37 -3.62 26.40
N ARG A 67 29.44 -4.67 27.20
CA ARG A 67 28.91 -5.98 26.83
C ARG A 67 27.39 -5.98 26.65
N ARG A 68 26.65 -5.24 27.47
CA ARG A 68 25.21 -5.03 27.27
C ARG A 68 24.91 -4.34 25.95
N ARG A 69 25.60 -3.27 25.64
CA ARG A 69 25.44 -2.58 24.35
C ARG A 69 25.75 -3.47 23.15
N GLU A 70 26.80 -4.27 23.23
CA GLU A 70 27.18 -5.22 22.18
C GLU A 70 26.05 -6.27 21.94
N ILE A 71 25.43 -6.76 23.01
CA ILE A 71 24.31 -7.71 22.92
C ILE A 71 23.08 -7.03 22.36
N GLU A 72 22.73 -5.83 22.81
CA GLU A 72 21.59 -5.05 22.29
C GLU A 72 21.75 -4.74 20.80
N HIS A 73 22.94 -4.29 20.38
CA HIS A 73 23.24 -4.06 18.95
C HIS A 73 23.22 -5.35 18.12
N ALA A 74 23.73 -6.45 18.65
CA ALA A 74 23.68 -7.74 17.97
C ALA A 74 22.22 -8.21 17.75
N ASP A 75 21.36 -8.01 18.75
CA ASP A 75 19.94 -8.37 18.70
C ASP A 75 19.18 -7.48 17.70
N GLU A 76 19.47 -6.16 17.70
CA GLU A 76 18.92 -5.22 16.70
C GLU A 76 19.35 -5.58 15.27
N LEU A 77 20.63 -5.87 15.06
CA LEU A 77 21.15 -6.29 13.76
C LEU A 77 20.52 -7.60 13.30
N GLN A 78 20.36 -8.56 14.21
CA GLN A 78 19.73 -9.84 13.90
C GLN A 78 18.24 -9.66 13.54
N ARG A 79 17.51 -8.81 14.26
CA ARG A 79 16.11 -8.47 13.97
C ARG A 79 16.00 -7.73 12.64
N SER A 80 16.89 -6.79 12.35
CA SER A 80 16.94 -6.08 11.07
C SER A 80 17.23 -7.04 9.90
N ALA A 81 18.25 -7.88 10.03
CA ALA A 81 18.59 -8.89 9.02
C ALA A 81 17.46 -9.91 8.80
N TYR A 82 16.76 -10.30 9.87
CA TYR A 82 15.60 -11.19 9.76
C TYR A 82 14.45 -10.51 9.02
N ARG A 83 14.14 -9.22 9.32
CA ARG A 83 13.11 -8.44 8.63
C ARG A 83 13.45 -8.28 7.14
N GLU A 84 14.69 -7.92 6.83
CA GLU A 84 15.16 -7.78 5.45
C GLU A 84 15.08 -9.10 4.68
N LYS A 85 15.52 -10.19 5.28
CA LYS A 85 15.40 -11.54 4.67
C LYS A 85 13.96 -11.93 4.45
N SER A 86 13.08 -11.68 5.41
CA SER A 86 11.65 -11.97 5.31
C SER A 86 11.00 -11.15 4.20
N ALA A 87 11.30 -9.84 4.13
CA ALA A 87 10.83 -8.96 3.05
C ALA A 87 11.33 -9.42 1.67
N ASN A 88 12.58 -9.85 1.57
CA ASN A 88 13.16 -10.31 0.30
C ASN A 88 12.54 -11.65 -0.17
N VAL A 89 12.24 -12.55 0.76
CA VAL A 89 11.50 -13.79 0.46
C VAL A 89 10.07 -13.49 0.00
N ALA A 90 9.39 -12.55 0.67
CA ALA A 90 8.06 -12.10 0.27
C ALA A 90 8.09 -11.49 -1.14
N LYS A 91 9.05 -10.60 -1.42
CA LYS A 91 9.25 -9.99 -2.75
C LYS A 91 9.53 -11.01 -3.86
N THR A 92 10.35 -12.02 -3.57
CA THR A 92 10.64 -13.10 -4.54
C THR A 92 9.39 -13.93 -4.83
N ARG A 93 8.63 -14.25 -3.79
CA ARG A 93 7.35 -14.97 -3.91
C ARG A 93 6.32 -14.15 -4.67
N PHE A 94 6.29 -12.84 -4.44
CA PHE A 94 5.49 -11.86 -5.19
C PHE A 94 5.75 -11.97 -6.69
N LEU A 95 7.00 -11.80 -7.13
CA LEU A 95 7.38 -11.85 -8.55
C LEU A 95 7.07 -13.20 -9.19
N PHE A 96 7.24 -14.29 -8.46
CA PHE A 96 6.93 -15.64 -8.95
C PHE A 96 5.43 -15.81 -9.19
N ASN A 97 4.60 -15.44 -8.20
CA ASN A 97 3.14 -15.56 -8.30
C ASN A 97 2.60 -14.65 -9.41
N MET A 98 3.12 -13.41 -9.52
CA MET A 98 2.76 -12.47 -10.59
C MET A 98 3.05 -13.03 -11.98
N SER A 99 4.25 -13.59 -12.17
CA SER A 99 4.61 -14.21 -13.45
C SER A 99 3.65 -15.33 -13.84
N HIS A 100 3.20 -16.13 -12.86
CA HIS A 100 2.23 -17.20 -13.09
C HIS A 100 0.85 -16.65 -13.45
N ASP A 101 0.36 -15.67 -12.68
CA ASP A 101 -1.00 -15.14 -12.81
C ASP A 101 -1.15 -14.28 -14.08
N ILE A 102 -0.09 -13.62 -14.54
CA ILE A 102 -0.03 -12.93 -15.84
C ILE A 102 0.03 -13.94 -16.99
N ARG A 103 0.82 -15.00 -16.86
CA ARG A 103 1.00 -16.00 -17.93
C ARG A 103 -0.27 -16.76 -18.25
N THR A 104 -1.10 -17.06 -17.25
CA THR A 104 -2.33 -17.84 -17.42
C THR A 104 -3.34 -17.16 -18.37
N PRO A 105 -3.79 -15.92 -18.16
CA PRO A 105 -4.69 -15.24 -19.10
C PRO A 105 -4.00 -14.96 -20.44
N MET A 106 -2.71 -14.65 -20.46
CA MET A 106 -1.97 -14.44 -21.70
C MET A 106 -1.96 -15.70 -22.59
N ASN A 107 -1.69 -16.86 -22.00
CA ASN A 107 -1.73 -18.14 -22.71
C ASN A 107 -3.17 -18.50 -23.18
N ALA A 108 -4.19 -18.12 -22.39
CA ALA A 108 -5.57 -18.30 -22.78
C ALA A 108 -5.93 -17.42 -24.00
N ILE A 109 -5.54 -16.13 -24.01
CA ILE A 109 -5.72 -15.24 -25.17
C ILE A 109 -5.05 -15.83 -26.41
N ALA A 110 -3.75 -16.20 -26.32
CA ALA A 110 -3.01 -16.77 -27.45
C ALA A 110 -3.63 -18.10 -27.94
N GLY A 111 -4.04 -18.96 -27.00
CA GLY A 111 -4.68 -20.25 -27.32
C GLY A 111 -6.04 -20.07 -28.01
N PHE A 112 -6.90 -19.17 -27.51
CA PHE A 112 -8.19 -18.89 -28.15
C PHE A 112 -8.03 -18.17 -29.47
N ALA A 113 -7.03 -17.30 -29.65
CA ALA A 113 -6.71 -16.71 -30.94
C ALA A 113 -6.39 -17.75 -32.01
N GLY A 114 -5.53 -18.72 -31.69
CA GLY A 114 -5.22 -19.83 -32.59
C GLY A 114 -6.40 -20.78 -32.85
N LEU A 115 -7.34 -20.88 -31.90
CA LEU A 115 -8.58 -21.64 -32.10
C LEU A 115 -9.58 -20.85 -32.95
N LEU A 116 -9.66 -19.53 -32.79
CA LEU A 116 -10.47 -18.63 -33.58
C LEU A 116 -10.07 -18.70 -35.06
N GLU A 117 -8.78 -18.60 -35.36
CA GLU A 117 -8.22 -18.71 -36.72
C GLU A 117 -8.68 -20.00 -37.42
N LYS A 118 -8.69 -21.13 -36.70
CA LYS A 118 -9.10 -22.44 -37.22
C LYS A 118 -10.61 -22.62 -37.39
N HIS A 119 -11.43 -21.75 -36.83
CA HIS A 119 -12.89 -21.86 -36.80
C HIS A 119 -13.62 -20.61 -37.29
N LEU A 120 -12.97 -19.80 -38.10
CA LEU A 120 -13.59 -18.59 -38.72
C LEU A 120 -14.84 -18.93 -39.58
N ASP A 121 -14.88 -20.18 -40.10
CA ASP A 121 -16.01 -20.74 -40.83
C ASP A 121 -17.25 -21.04 -39.95
N ARG A 122 -17.12 -20.96 -38.62
CA ARG A 122 -18.17 -21.28 -37.64
C ARG A 122 -18.44 -20.09 -36.71
N PRO A 123 -19.38 -19.17 -37.12
CA PRO A 123 -19.62 -17.91 -36.41
C PRO A 123 -19.92 -18.06 -34.92
N GLU A 124 -20.64 -19.09 -34.52
CA GLU A 124 -20.96 -19.33 -33.11
C GLU A 124 -19.69 -19.66 -32.25
N LYS A 125 -18.83 -20.54 -32.76
CA LYS A 125 -17.56 -20.87 -32.10
C LYS A 125 -16.59 -19.69 -32.10
N ALA A 126 -16.54 -18.94 -33.20
CA ALA A 126 -15.73 -17.76 -33.31
C ALA A 126 -16.14 -16.72 -32.26
N ARG A 127 -17.44 -16.47 -32.08
CA ARG A 127 -17.96 -15.57 -31.02
C ARG A 127 -17.65 -16.09 -29.62
N GLU A 128 -17.74 -17.39 -29.38
CA GLU A 128 -17.39 -18.01 -28.09
C GLU A 128 -15.92 -17.78 -27.75
N TYR A 129 -15.01 -18.02 -28.71
CA TYR A 129 -13.57 -17.81 -28.50
C TYR A 129 -13.23 -16.34 -28.31
N LEU A 130 -13.84 -15.42 -29.08
CA LEU A 130 -13.73 -13.97 -28.89
C LEU A 130 -14.14 -13.56 -27.48
N LYS A 131 -15.29 -14.02 -27.00
CA LYS A 131 -15.75 -13.73 -25.63
C LYS A 131 -14.76 -14.24 -24.56
N LYS A 132 -14.19 -15.44 -24.75
CA LYS A 132 -13.17 -15.99 -23.84
C LYS A 132 -11.88 -15.17 -23.87
N MET A 133 -11.46 -14.69 -25.03
CA MET A 133 -10.32 -13.77 -25.17
C MET A 133 -10.56 -12.45 -24.45
N GLN A 134 -11.74 -11.85 -24.64
CA GLN A 134 -12.13 -10.59 -23.97
C GLN A 134 -12.12 -10.75 -22.44
N VAL A 135 -12.69 -11.84 -21.91
CA VAL A 135 -12.67 -12.13 -20.46
C VAL A 135 -11.23 -12.30 -19.95
N SER A 136 -10.39 -13.02 -20.72
CA SER A 136 -8.99 -13.23 -20.34
C SER A 136 -8.18 -11.92 -20.40
N SER A 137 -8.45 -11.07 -21.38
CA SER A 137 -7.82 -9.74 -21.51
C SER A 137 -8.22 -8.82 -20.35
N ALA A 138 -9.52 -8.75 -20.03
CA ALA A 138 -10.00 -7.96 -18.88
C ALA A 138 -9.37 -8.42 -17.57
N LEU A 139 -9.24 -9.75 -17.36
CA LEU A 139 -8.54 -10.30 -16.20
C LEU A 139 -7.07 -9.89 -16.16
N LEU A 140 -6.36 -9.93 -17.30
CA LEU A 140 -4.96 -9.52 -17.39
C LEU A 140 -4.79 -8.03 -17.02
N THR A 141 -5.63 -7.17 -17.57
CA THR A 141 -5.64 -5.74 -17.24
C THR A 141 -5.86 -5.51 -15.75
N THR A 142 -6.85 -6.19 -15.16
CA THR A 142 -7.12 -6.11 -13.71
C THR A 142 -5.89 -6.52 -12.87
N ILE A 143 -5.17 -7.56 -13.28
CA ILE A 143 -3.95 -8.01 -12.57
C ILE A 143 -2.86 -6.95 -12.67
N ILE A 144 -2.64 -6.38 -13.84
CA ILE A 144 -1.64 -5.32 -14.07
C ILE A 144 -1.96 -4.09 -13.22
N ASP A 145 -3.22 -3.63 -13.23
CA ASP A 145 -3.65 -2.48 -12.44
C ASP A 145 -3.46 -2.70 -10.94
N GLN A 146 -3.78 -3.89 -10.43
CA GLN A 146 -3.55 -4.27 -9.04
C GLN A 146 -2.07 -4.26 -8.66
N VAL A 147 -1.19 -4.74 -9.55
CA VAL A 147 0.28 -4.72 -9.34
C VAL A 147 0.81 -3.30 -9.30
N LEU A 148 0.39 -2.46 -10.25
CA LEU A 148 0.80 -1.05 -10.31
C LEU A 148 0.30 -0.29 -9.08
N GLU A 149 -0.93 -0.54 -8.65
CA GLU A 149 -1.48 0.08 -7.45
C GLU A 149 -0.70 -0.34 -6.18
N MET A 150 -0.40 -1.63 -6.05
CA MET A 150 0.40 -2.12 -4.93
C MET A 150 1.79 -1.48 -4.90
N ALA A 151 2.46 -1.38 -6.07
CA ALA A 151 3.76 -0.73 -6.17
C ALA A 151 3.73 0.75 -5.73
N ARG A 152 2.62 1.47 -6.00
CA ARG A 152 2.43 2.85 -5.54
C ARG A 152 2.22 2.95 -4.04
N ILE A 153 1.42 2.04 -3.49
CA ILE A 153 1.19 1.96 -2.05
C ILE A 153 2.52 1.70 -1.32
N GLU A 154 3.30 0.71 -1.78
CA GLU A 154 4.61 0.38 -1.18
C GLU A 154 5.62 1.52 -1.28
N SER A 155 5.64 2.25 -2.40
CA SER A 155 6.52 3.41 -2.58
C SER A 155 6.06 4.67 -1.82
N GLY A 156 4.86 4.66 -1.21
CA GLY A 156 4.29 5.81 -0.52
C GLY A 156 3.87 6.94 -1.47
N THR A 157 3.74 6.65 -2.77
CA THR A 157 3.31 7.63 -3.79
C THR A 157 1.81 7.62 -4.05
N ALA A 158 1.08 6.65 -3.47
CA ALA A 158 -0.37 6.62 -3.58
C ALA A 158 -0.99 7.86 -2.92
N ARG A 159 -1.85 8.55 -3.65
CA ARG A 159 -2.58 9.75 -3.18
C ARG A 159 -4.07 9.58 -3.44
N LEU A 160 -4.89 10.19 -2.60
CA LEU A 160 -6.33 10.26 -2.78
C LEU A 160 -6.67 11.46 -3.69
N ASN A 161 -7.52 11.23 -4.67
CA ASN A 161 -8.10 12.28 -5.50
C ASN A 161 -9.48 12.64 -4.94
N LEU A 162 -9.50 13.58 -3.99
CA LEU A 162 -10.72 13.96 -3.29
C LEU A 162 -11.59 14.87 -4.16
N SER A 163 -12.85 14.48 -4.36
CA SER A 163 -13.90 15.24 -5.03
C SER A 163 -15.19 15.24 -4.21
N PRO A 164 -16.06 16.28 -4.34
CA PRO A 164 -17.40 16.26 -3.77
C PRO A 164 -18.25 15.18 -4.43
N GLU A 165 -18.72 14.21 -3.64
CA GLU A 165 -19.41 13.02 -4.14
C GLU A 165 -20.68 12.73 -3.36
N ASP A 166 -21.62 12.05 -4.02
CA ASP A 166 -22.83 11.52 -3.41
C ASP A 166 -22.67 10.04 -3.06
N LEU A 167 -22.66 9.70 -1.77
CA LEU A 167 -22.53 8.31 -1.31
C LEU A 167 -23.68 7.42 -1.78
N MET A 168 -24.88 7.97 -1.96
CA MET A 168 -26.03 7.20 -2.42
C MET A 168 -25.87 6.75 -3.87
N ASP A 169 -25.35 7.62 -4.73
CA ASP A 169 -25.09 7.27 -6.14
C ASP A 169 -23.99 6.20 -6.25
N MET A 170 -22.95 6.31 -5.44
CA MET A 170 -21.91 5.27 -5.35
C MET A 170 -22.48 3.94 -4.88
N TRP A 171 -23.33 3.96 -3.87
CA TRP A 171 -24.00 2.78 -3.34
C TRP A 171 -24.89 2.09 -4.37
N GLN A 172 -25.75 2.85 -5.06
CA GLN A 172 -26.60 2.33 -6.13
C GLN A 172 -25.80 1.73 -7.28
N SER A 173 -24.66 2.33 -7.61
CA SER A 173 -23.75 1.80 -8.63
C SER A 173 -23.24 0.41 -8.26
N VAL A 174 -22.89 0.18 -6.99
CA VAL A 174 -22.43 -1.13 -6.49
C VAL A 174 -23.55 -2.17 -6.59
N GLU A 175 -24.78 -1.82 -6.21
CA GLU A 175 -25.94 -2.73 -6.32
C GLU A 175 -26.21 -3.12 -7.77
N THR A 176 -26.18 -2.15 -8.68
CA THR A 176 -26.43 -2.35 -10.11
C THR A 176 -25.41 -3.29 -10.74
N VAL A 177 -24.13 -3.16 -10.39
CA VAL A 177 -23.04 -4.00 -10.93
C VAL A 177 -23.27 -5.48 -10.63
N PHE A 178 -23.78 -5.80 -9.45
CA PHE A 178 -23.92 -7.19 -9.02
C PHE A 178 -25.31 -7.79 -9.22
N GLU A 179 -26.28 -7.05 -9.75
CA GLU A 179 -27.67 -7.52 -9.92
C GLU A 179 -27.74 -8.81 -10.76
N ALA A 180 -26.95 -8.92 -11.82
CA ALA A 180 -26.91 -10.09 -12.68
C ALA A 180 -26.34 -11.33 -11.96
N ASP A 181 -25.20 -11.17 -11.26
CA ASP A 181 -24.54 -12.26 -10.56
C ASP A 181 -25.39 -12.77 -9.38
N ILE A 182 -26.06 -11.86 -8.67
CA ILE A 182 -26.97 -12.18 -7.57
C ILE A 182 -28.15 -13.02 -8.08
N LYS A 183 -28.75 -12.62 -9.22
CA LYS A 183 -29.85 -13.35 -9.86
C LYS A 183 -29.39 -14.72 -10.38
N GLU A 184 -28.26 -14.79 -11.07
CA GLU A 184 -27.72 -16.05 -11.61
C GLU A 184 -27.45 -17.08 -10.52
N LYS A 185 -26.87 -16.65 -9.40
CA LYS A 185 -26.61 -17.51 -8.22
C LYS A 185 -27.82 -17.70 -7.30
N GLN A 186 -28.94 -17.03 -7.56
CA GLN A 186 -30.15 -17.09 -6.71
C GLN A 186 -29.86 -16.71 -5.24
N LEU A 187 -29.02 -15.70 -5.01
CA LEU A 187 -28.66 -15.26 -3.67
C LEU A 187 -29.75 -14.40 -3.03
N HIS A 188 -29.96 -14.57 -1.73
CA HIS A 188 -30.80 -13.69 -0.93
C HIS A 188 -30.01 -12.42 -0.57
N PHE A 189 -30.13 -11.39 -1.37
CA PHE A 189 -29.39 -10.14 -1.17
C PHE A 189 -30.24 -9.10 -0.45
N SER A 190 -29.70 -8.48 0.59
CA SER A 190 -30.31 -7.35 1.29
C SER A 190 -29.33 -6.20 1.41
N SER A 191 -29.83 -4.99 1.19
CA SER A 191 -29.08 -3.74 1.22
C SER A 191 -29.80 -2.75 2.14
N GLU A 192 -29.06 -2.14 3.06
CA GLU A 192 -29.56 -1.18 4.04
C GLU A 192 -28.65 0.04 4.08
N VAL A 193 -29.23 1.25 4.04
CA VAL A 193 -28.47 2.52 4.17
C VAL A 193 -29.09 3.37 5.27
N GLU A 194 -28.30 3.70 6.29
CA GLU A 194 -28.66 4.53 7.43
C GLU A 194 -27.66 5.68 7.57
N ILE A 195 -27.75 6.69 6.70
CA ILE A 195 -26.88 7.88 6.71
C ILE A 195 -27.71 9.15 6.80
N GLN A 196 -27.17 10.17 7.48
CA GLN A 196 -27.77 11.51 7.55
C GLN A 196 -27.13 12.46 6.53
N HIS A 197 -25.83 12.33 6.32
CA HIS A 197 -25.06 13.17 5.40
C HIS A 197 -24.61 12.31 4.21
N ARG A 198 -25.21 12.57 3.06
CA ARG A 198 -24.92 11.84 1.82
C ARG A 198 -23.81 12.45 0.99
N TYR A 199 -23.59 13.75 1.11
CA TYR A 199 -22.58 14.48 0.34
C TYR A 199 -21.26 14.56 1.11
N VAL A 200 -20.21 14.04 0.51
CA VAL A 200 -18.90 13.89 1.16
C VAL A 200 -17.77 14.21 0.19
N LEU A 201 -16.62 14.64 0.74
CA LEU A 201 -15.40 14.78 -0.02
C LEU A 201 -14.61 13.47 0.10
N CYS A 202 -14.54 12.71 -0.98
CA CYS A 202 -13.84 11.42 -1.03
C CYS A 202 -13.29 11.13 -2.42
N ASP A 203 -12.46 10.11 -2.51
CA ASP A 203 -12.05 9.52 -3.79
C ASP A 203 -13.08 8.47 -4.19
N LYS A 204 -13.97 8.84 -5.12
CA LYS A 204 -15.06 7.99 -5.63
C LYS A 204 -14.55 6.64 -6.10
N THR A 205 -13.51 6.63 -6.91
CA THR A 205 -12.95 5.42 -7.50
C THR A 205 -12.48 4.46 -6.41
N ARG A 206 -11.78 4.98 -5.41
CA ARG A 206 -11.25 4.17 -4.30
C ARG A 206 -12.34 3.63 -3.39
N VAL A 207 -13.34 4.45 -3.05
CA VAL A 207 -14.48 3.99 -2.24
C VAL A 207 -15.28 2.91 -2.98
N GLN A 208 -15.56 3.10 -4.26
CA GLN A 208 -16.23 2.10 -5.08
C GLN A 208 -15.41 0.81 -5.18
N GLU A 209 -14.10 0.90 -5.39
CA GLU A 209 -13.20 -0.26 -5.46
C GLU A 209 -13.19 -1.07 -4.17
N ILE A 210 -13.21 -0.42 -3.00
CA ILE A 210 -13.34 -1.08 -1.70
C ILE A 210 -14.65 -1.88 -1.63
N PHE A 211 -15.78 -1.24 -1.96
CA PHE A 211 -17.09 -1.90 -1.91
C PHE A 211 -17.17 -3.07 -2.89
N LEU A 212 -16.75 -2.85 -4.14
CA LEU A 212 -16.76 -3.87 -5.19
C LEU A 212 -15.91 -5.08 -4.83
N ASN A 213 -14.71 -4.89 -4.29
CA ASN A 213 -13.85 -5.99 -3.87
C ASN A 213 -14.46 -6.83 -2.75
N ILE A 214 -15.05 -6.18 -1.74
CA ILE A 214 -15.63 -6.89 -0.59
C ILE A 214 -16.91 -7.63 -1.02
N VAL A 215 -17.82 -6.97 -1.76
CA VAL A 215 -19.08 -7.57 -2.23
C VAL A 215 -18.82 -8.68 -3.25
N SER A 216 -17.90 -8.50 -4.17
CA SER A 216 -17.48 -9.52 -5.13
C SER A 216 -16.97 -10.78 -4.42
N ASN A 217 -16.15 -10.62 -3.37
CA ASN A 217 -15.71 -11.74 -2.55
C ASN A 217 -16.89 -12.43 -1.86
N ALA A 218 -17.83 -11.70 -1.28
CA ALA A 218 -19.03 -12.28 -0.68
C ALA A 218 -19.82 -13.10 -1.70
N ILE A 219 -20.10 -12.55 -2.89
CA ILE A 219 -20.80 -13.27 -3.96
C ILE A 219 -20.04 -14.51 -4.42
N LYS A 220 -18.73 -14.39 -4.56
CA LYS A 220 -17.84 -15.46 -5.02
C LYS A 220 -17.86 -16.67 -4.10
N TYR A 221 -17.76 -16.43 -2.79
CA TYR A 221 -17.62 -17.50 -1.78
C TYR A 221 -18.95 -17.90 -1.11
N THR A 222 -20.06 -17.32 -1.54
CA THR A 222 -21.40 -17.71 -1.09
C THR A 222 -22.04 -18.67 -2.09
N PRO A 223 -22.40 -19.90 -1.66
CA PRO A 223 -23.10 -20.86 -2.51
C PRO A 223 -24.50 -20.34 -2.92
N ALA A 224 -25.04 -20.88 -4.02
CA ALA A 224 -26.38 -20.57 -4.50
C ALA A 224 -27.45 -20.78 -3.40
N GLY A 225 -28.44 -19.88 -3.35
CA GLY A 225 -29.54 -19.92 -2.38
C GLY A 225 -29.18 -19.45 -0.96
N GLN A 226 -27.96 -18.98 -0.76
CA GLN A 226 -27.52 -18.42 0.52
C GLN A 226 -27.70 -16.89 0.57
N ALA A 227 -27.39 -16.26 1.71
CA ALA A 227 -27.67 -14.86 1.95
C ALA A 227 -26.41 -13.98 1.99
N ILE A 228 -26.56 -12.75 1.45
CA ILE A 228 -25.58 -11.66 1.59
C ILE A 228 -26.33 -10.42 2.07
N ARG A 229 -25.81 -9.77 3.10
CA ARG A 229 -26.34 -8.50 3.60
C ARG A 229 -25.25 -7.46 3.55
N ILE A 230 -25.55 -6.31 2.91
CA ILE A 230 -24.70 -5.15 2.95
C ILE A 230 -25.40 -4.01 3.71
N LYS A 231 -24.63 -3.27 4.49
CA LYS A 231 -25.14 -2.13 5.25
C LYS A 231 -24.12 -1.00 5.26
N LEU A 232 -24.60 0.22 5.02
CA LEU A 232 -23.85 1.46 5.21
C LEU A 232 -24.54 2.28 6.29
N CYS A 233 -23.84 2.59 7.37
CA CYS A 233 -24.37 3.43 8.43
C CYS A 233 -23.40 4.55 8.78
N GLU A 234 -23.95 5.71 9.13
CA GLU A 234 -23.22 6.84 9.65
C GLU A 234 -23.21 6.77 11.18
N VAL A 235 -22.03 6.90 11.78
CA VAL A 235 -21.87 7.04 13.23
C VAL A 235 -21.80 8.53 13.54
N THR A 236 -22.54 8.99 14.55
CA THR A 236 -22.65 10.40 14.94
C THR A 236 -21.28 11.10 14.91
N PRO A 237 -21.14 12.24 14.21
CA PRO A 237 -19.87 12.89 14.02
C PRO A 237 -19.28 13.32 15.36
N SER A 238 -18.00 13.02 15.55
CA SER A 238 -17.22 13.51 16.69
C SER A 238 -16.77 14.97 16.50
N GLU A 239 -16.78 15.45 15.25
CA GLU A 239 -16.32 16.80 14.85
C GLU A 239 -17.28 17.36 13.78
N ALA A 240 -17.49 18.68 13.81
CA ALA A 240 -18.49 19.36 12.96
C ALA A 240 -18.28 19.26 11.43
N GLU A 241 -17.09 18.81 10.97
CA GLU A 241 -16.72 18.77 9.55
C GLU A 241 -16.48 17.35 8.99
N ARG A 242 -16.53 16.32 9.87
CA ARG A 242 -16.28 14.92 9.47
C ARG A 242 -17.33 14.00 10.04
N ALA A 243 -17.78 13.04 9.25
CA ALA A 243 -18.59 11.91 9.70
C ALA A 243 -17.82 10.60 9.53
N ARG A 244 -18.11 9.65 10.40
CA ARG A 244 -17.61 8.28 10.28
C ARG A 244 -18.67 7.40 9.67
N TYR A 245 -18.30 6.68 8.63
CA TYR A 245 -19.16 5.74 7.94
C TYR A 245 -18.66 4.33 8.18
N ILE A 246 -19.60 3.44 8.43
CA ILE A 246 -19.32 2.01 8.62
C ILE A 246 -20.02 1.26 7.52
N PHE A 247 -19.23 0.65 6.65
CA PHE A 247 -19.69 -0.33 5.67
C PHE A 247 -19.55 -1.73 6.26
N THR A 248 -20.61 -2.51 6.22
CA THR A 248 -20.62 -3.91 6.65
C THR A 248 -21.10 -4.79 5.51
N CYS A 249 -20.37 -5.85 5.22
CA CYS A 249 -20.78 -6.90 4.29
C CYS A 249 -20.72 -8.24 5.00
N GLN A 250 -21.87 -8.87 5.15
CA GLN A 250 -22.02 -10.16 5.81
C GLN A 250 -22.56 -11.19 4.83
N ASP A 251 -21.88 -12.30 4.70
CA ASP A 251 -22.31 -13.46 3.93
C ASP A 251 -22.52 -14.69 4.81
N THR A 252 -23.30 -15.64 4.32
CA THR A 252 -23.49 -16.97 4.92
C THR A 252 -22.74 -18.06 4.15
N GLY A 253 -21.64 -17.70 3.50
CA GLY A 253 -20.84 -18.56 2.64
C GLY A 253 -19.97 -19.59 3.38
N ILE A 254 -18.96 -20.08 2.70
CA ILE A 254 -18.06 -21.13 3.22
C ILE A 254 -17.23 -20.71 4.43
N GLY A 255 -17.08 -19.40 4.66
CA GLY A 255 -16.24 -18.86 5.72
C GLY A 255 -14.78 -19.28 5.60
N MET A 256 -13.95 -18.89 6.59
CA MET A 256 -12.52 -19.11 6.63
C MET A 256 -12.09 -19.82 7.92
N SER A 257 -10.95 -20.52 7.85
CA SER A 257 -10.35 -21.16 9.03
C SER A 257 -9.72 -20.10 9.96
N GLN A 258 -9.64 -20.39 11.25
CA GLN A 258 -9.04 -19.51 12.25
C GLN A 258 -7.53 -19.32 12.00
N ASP A 259 -6.86 -20.31 11.42
CA ASP A 259 -5.44 -20.27 11.08
C ASP A 259 -5.17 -19.34 9.89
N TYR A 260 -6.15 -19.16 8.99
CA TYR A 260 -6.03 -18.31 7.80
C TYR A 260 -6.38 -16.83 8.08
N LEU A 261 -7.29 -16.56 9.01
CA LEU A 261 -7.77 -15.20 9.33
C LEU A 261 -6.65 -14.16 9.56
N PRO A 262 -5.56 -14.45 10.28
CA PRO A 262 -4.46 -13.49 10.45
C PRO A 262 -3.76 -13.10 9.14
N HIS A 263 -3.85 -13.96 8.13
CA HIS A 263 -3.14 -13.84 6.85
C HIS A 263 -4.00 -13.31 5.70
N ILE A 264 -5.30 -13.02 5.94
CA ILE A 264 -6.24 -12.65 4.85
C ILE A 264 -5.86 -11.36 4.13
N PHE A 265 -5.18 -10.45 4.83
CA PHE A 265 -4.70 -9.18 4.27
C PHE A 265 -3.24 -9.23 3.81
N GLU A 266 -2.59 -10.38 3.93
CA GLU A 266 -1.25 -10.55 3.35
C GLU A 266 -1.37 -10.69 1.83
N GLU A 267 -0.40 -10.14 1.13
CA GLU A 267 -0.33 -10.20 -0.32
C GLU A 267 -0.28 -11.64 -0.82
N PHE A 268 -1.07 -11.94 -1.86
CA PHE A 268 -1.18 -13.28 -2.47
C PHE A 268 -1.62 -14.39 -1.51
N SER A 269 -2.17 -14.01 -0.38
CA SER A 269 -2.69 -14.98 0.58
C SER A 269 -3.96 -15.62 0.05
N ARG A 270 -4.02 -16.94 0.09
CA ARG A 270 -5.17 -17.76 -0.32
C ARG A 270 -5.29 -18.97 0.60
N GLU A 271 -6.49 -19.26 1.04
CA GLU A 271 -6.73 -20.51 1.78
C GLU A 271 -6.64 -21.71 0.83
N ARG A 272 -5.78 -22.69 1.13
CA ARG A 272 -5.49 -23.84 0.26
C ARG A 272 -6.71 -24.70 -0.10
N SER A 273 -7.77 -24.67 0.71
CA SER A 273 -9.02 -25.37 0.44
C SER A 273 -9.82 -24.81 -0.75
N SER A 274 -9.50 -23.59 -1.21
CA SER A 274 -10.14 -22.99 -2.39
C SER A 274 -9.68 -23.59 -3.72
N THR A 275 -8.64 -24.45 -3.71
CA THR A 275 -8.11 -25.12 -4.91
C THR A 275 -9.09 -26.16 -5.46
N GLU A 276 -9.96 -26.71 -4.63
CA GLU A 276 -11.00 -27.68 -5.06
C GLU A 276 -12.18 -26.98 -5.79
N ASN A 277 -12.40 -25.68 -5.58
CA ASN A 277 -13.56 -24.96 -6.14
C ASN A 277 -13.25 -24.10 -7.37
N GLN A 278 -12.07 -24.19 -8.00
CA GLN A 278 -11.66 -23.43 -9.21
C GLN A 278 -11.91 -21.90 -9.13
N VAL A 279 -11.92 -21.34 -7.93
CA VAL A 279 -12.23 -19.93 -7.73
C VAL A 279 -11.00 -19.08 -8.06
N ILE A 280 -11.02 -18.45 -9.24
CA ILE A 280 -9.94 -17.61 -9.76
C ILE A 280 -9.85 -16.31 -8.93
N GLY A 281 -8.65 -15.90 -8.53
CA GLY A 281 -8.39 -14.62 -7.86
C GLY A 281 -6.89 -14.42 -7.61
N THR A 282 -6.44 -13.19 -7.64
CA THR A 282 -5.02 -12.81 -7.52
C THR A 282 -4.48 -12.89 -6.09
N GLY A 283 -5.36 -12.79 -5.08
CA GLY A 283 -4.96 -12.66 -3.67
C GLY A 283 -4.44 -11.27 -3.30
N LEU A 284 -4.56 -10.29 -4.21
CA LEU A 284 -4.18 -8.89 -3.97
C LEU A 284 -5.36 -8.00 -3.53
N GLY A 285 -6.59 -8.35 -3.89
CA GLY A 285 -7.73 -7.46 -3.67
C GLY A 285 -7.90 -7.00 -2.22
N LEU A 286 -7.79 -7.90 -1.24
CA LEU A 286 -7.97 -7.54 0.17
C LEU A 286 -6.77 -6.81 0.78
N SER A 287 -5.55 -7.07 0.33
CA SER A 287 -4.37 -6.29 0.76
C SER A 287 -4.44 -4.85 0.25
N ILE A 288 -4.84 -4.67 -1.02
CA ILE A 288 -5.08 -3.35 -1.61
C ILE A 288 -6.21 -2.62 -0.88
N VAL A 289 -7.35 -3.28 -0.63
CA VAL A 289 -8.47 -2.71 0.14
C VAL A 289 -8.02 -2.23 1.51
N LYS A 290 -7.25 -3.02 2.25
CA LYS A 290 -6.73 -2.63 3.56
C LYS A 290 -5.86 -1.39 3.45
N SER A 291 -4.92 -1.36 2.53
CA SER A 291 -4.00 -0.23 2.34
C SER A 291 -4.73 1.05 1.91
N MET A 292 -5.76 0.94 1.06
CA MET A 292 -6.60 2.08 0.68
C MET A 292 -7.37 2.63 1.88
N ILE A 293 -7.96 1.75 2.71
CA ILE A 293 -8.68 2.14 3.91
C ILE A 293 -7.75 2.83 4.91
N GLU A 294 -6.54 2.31 5.11
CA GLU A 294 -5.51 2.91 5.96
C GLU A 294 -5.07 4.29 5.42
N LEU A 295 -4.92 4.43 4.10
CA LEU A 295 -4.63 5.72 3.44
C LEU A 295 -5.74 6.76 3.67
N MET A 296 -7.00 6.31 3.72
CA MET A 296 -8.17 7.14 4.05
C MET A 296 -8.31 7.43 5.55
N GLY A 297 -7.42 6.90 6.40
CA GLY A 297 -7.46 7.04 7.86
C GLY A 297 -8.53 6.18 8.53
N GLY A 298 -8.97 5.13 7.84
CA GLY A 298 -9.97 4.18 8.30
C GLY A 298 -9.37 2.89 8.88
N ALA A 299 -10.24 1.91 9.13
CA ALA A 299 -9.87 0.58 9.60
C ALA A 299 -10.78 -0.49 8.98
N ILE A 300 -10.24 -1.68 8.76
CA ILE A 300 -11.00 -2.85 8.33
C ILE A 300 -10.90 -3.97 9.36
N HIS A 301 -12.03 -4.58 9.67
CA HIS A 301 -12.14 -5.74 10.54
C HIS A 301 -12.85 -6.88 9.82
N VAL A 302 -12.46 -8.10 10.14
CA VAL A 302 -13.04 -9.32 9.58
C VAL A 302 -13.34 -10.31 10.69
N GLU A 303 -14.53 -10.88 10.64
CA GLU A 303 -14.95 -11.99 11.47
C GLU A 303 -15.41 -13.12 10.54
N SER A 304 -14.87 -14.32 10.71
CA SER A 304 -15.24 -15.46 9.89
C SER A 304 -15.09 -16.76 10.65
N ARG A 305 -15.94 -17.71 10.30
CA ARG A 305 -15.86 -19.08 10.80
C ARG A 305 -16.23 -20.04 9.68
N LYS A 306 -15.42 -21.07 9.49
CA LYS A 306 -15.64 -22.08 8.46
C LYS A 306 -17.05 -22.69 8.55
N GLY A 307 -17.79 -22.64 7.44
CA GLY A 307 -19.18 -23.09 7.35
C GLY A 307 -20.24 -22.12 7.91
N CYS A 308 -19.84 -20.96 8.42
CA CYS A 308 -20.77 -19.96 8.98
C CYS A 308 -20.78 -18.63 8.21
N GLY A 309 -19.89 -18.46 7.22
CA GLY A 309 -19.76 -17.22 6.45
C GLY A 309 -18.73 -16.25 7.00
N THR A 310 -18.75 -15.04 6.44
CA THR A 310 -17.79 -13.96 6.76
C THR A 310 -18.52 -12.63 6.96
N CYS A 311 -18.02 -11.81 7.86
CA CYS A 311 -18.45 -10.44 8.07
C CYS A 311 -17.24 -9.52 7.94
N PHE A 312 -17.22 -8.66 6.93
CA PHE A 312 -16.30 -7.55 6.80
C PHE A 312 -16.95 -6.27 7.33
N ARG A 313 -16.19 -5.52 8.11
CA ARG A 313 -16.59 -4.21 8.61
C ARG A 313 -15.49 -3.20 8.31
N VAL A 314 -15.81 -2.20 7.50
CA VAL A 314 -14.94 -1.09 7.13
C VAL A 314 -15.42 0.17 7.81
N ASP A 315 -14.54 0.85 8.50
CA ASP A 315 -14.78 2.12 9.17
C ASP A 315 -13.87 3.18 8.53
N PHE A 316 -14.44 4.24 8.01
CA PHE A 316 -13.69 5.31 7.36
C PHE A 316 -14.26 6.70 7.65
N PRO A 317 -13.40 7.67 8.00
CA PRO A 317 -13.80 9.06 8.20
C PRO A 317 -13.86 9.79 6.86
N LEU A 318 -14.97 10.50 6.57
CA LEU A 318 -15.08 11.36 5.40
C LEU A 318 -15.40 12.79 5.82
N HIS A 319 -14.88 13.75 5.05
CA HIS A 319 -15.26 15.16 5.21
C HIS A 319 -16.64 15.38 4.62
N LEU A 320 -17.47 16.16 5.34
CA LEU A 320 -18.79 16.54 4.84
C LEU A 320 -18.65 17.67 3.83
N THR A 321 -19.49 17.65 2.81
CA THR A 321 -19.60 18.71 1.79
C THR A 321 -21.06 19.05 1.51
N GLY A 322 -21.31 20.05 0.69
CA GLY A 322 -22.66 20.50 0.37
C GLY A 322 -23.16 19.95 -0.97
N GLU A 323 -24.48 19.76 -1.09
CA GLU A 323 -25.15 19.36 -2.34
C GLU A 323 -24.80 20.29 -3.53
N SER A 324 -24.60 21.59 -3.26
CA SER A 324 -24.27 22.59 -4.27
C SER A 324 -22.89 22.38 -4.91
N GLU A 325 -21.94 21.78 -4.18
CA GLU A 325 -20.61 21.49 -4.68
C GLU A 325 -20.63 20.28 -5.61
N VAL A 326 -21.35 19.22 -5.25
CA VAL A 326 -21.54 18.03 -6.08
C VAL A 326 -22.21 18.37 -7.40
N LYS A 327 -23.33 19.13 -7.36
CA LYS A 327 -24.04 19.55 -8.57
C LYS A 327 -23.23 20.46 -9.49
N ARG A 328 -22.30 21.22 -8.95
CA ARG A 328 -21.43 22.08 -9.74
C ARG A 328 -20.44 21.26 -10.56
N GLU A 329 -19.82 20.23 -9.96
CA GLU A 329 -18.93 19.34 -10.69
C GLU A 329 -19.69 18.53 -11.76
N GLU A 330 -20.89 18.02 -11.44
CA GLU A 330 -21.73 17.31 -12.43
C GLU A 330 -22.12 18.20 -13.61
N THR A 331 -22.42 19.48 -13.37
CA THR A 331 -22.81 20.41 -14.44
C THR A 331 -21.62 20.78 -15.31
N GLU A 332 -20.44 20.92 -14.73
CA GLU A 332 -19.20 21.15 -15.50
C GLU A 332 -18.84 19.92 -16.35
N ALA A 333 -19.08 18.69 -15.85
CA ALA A 333 -18.87 17.45 -16.58
C ALA A 333 -19.97 17.18 -17.64
N ALA A 334 -21.23 17.60 -17.39
CA ALA A 334 -22.37 17.36 -18.28
C ALA A 334 -22.50 18.37 -19.44
N SER A 335 -21.86 19.52 -19.37
CA SER A 335 -21.90 20.53 -20.44
C SER A 335 -21.25 20.07 -21.77
N ASP A 336 -20.62 18.90 -21.77
CA ASP A 336 -19.91 18.34 -22.93
C ASP A 336 -20.68 17.23 -23.67
N GLN A 337 -21.92 16.94 -23.30
CA GLN A 337 -22.73 15.91 -23.98
C GLN A 337 -23.56 16.51 -25.14
N GLY A 338 -23.05 16.43 -26.37
CA GLY A 338 -23.90 16.54 -27.53
C GLY A 338 -23.43 17.26 -28.78
N ALA A 339 -22.16 17.62 -28.93
CA ALA A 339 -21.65 18.04 -30.21
C ALA A 339 -21.54 16.80 -31.13
N ALA A 340 -22.25 16.79 -32.28
CA ALA A 340 -22.08 15.76 -33.29
C ALA A 340 -20.59 15.73 -33.73
N LEU A 341 -19.87 14.70 -33.35
CA LEU A 341 -18.47 14.53 -33.72
C LEU A 341 -18.27 14.07 -35.17
N THR A 342 -19.34 13.68 -35.82
CA THR A 342 -19.35 13.21 -37.21
C THR A 342 -18.78 14.27 -38.14
N GLY A 343 -17.80 13.92 -38.95
CA GLY A 343 -17.13 14.80 -39.88
C GLY A 343 -16.04 15.70 -39.31
N LYS A 344 -15.80 15.64 -37.97
CA LYS A 344 -14.67 16.30 -37.33
C LYS A 344 -13.37 15.64 -37.74
N ARG A 345 -12.31 16.43 -37.84
CA ARG A 345 -10.96 15.96 -38.23
C ARG A 345 -10.00 16.03 -37.04
N ILE A 346 -9.48 14.89 -36.67
CA ILE A 346 -8.59 14.74 -35.51
C ILE A 346 -7.18 14.40 -36.00
N LEU A 347 -6.19 15.04 -35.40
CA LEU A 347 -4.78 14.65 -35.52
C LEU A 347 -4.42 13.79 -34.30
N LEU A 348 -4.12 12.51 -34.56
CA LEU A 348 -3.74 11.53 -33.55
C LEU A 348 -2.23 11.40 -33.49
N ALA A 349 -1.61 11.79 -32.38
CA ALA A 349 -0.19 11.57 -32.11
C ALA A 349 -0.01 10.34 -31.22
N GLU A 350 0.44 9.22 -31.81
CA GLU A 350 0.63 7.92 -31.18
C GLU A 350 1.77 7.19 -31.86
N ASP A 351 2.80 6.77 -31.11
CA ASP A 351 3.99 6.10 -31.64
C ASP A 351 3.79 4.59 -31.85
N ASN A 352 2.92 3.98 -31.08
CA ASN A 352 2.64 2.55 -31.19
C ASN A 352 1.65 2.28 -32.33
N ASP A 353 2.05 1.48 -33.33
CA ASP A 353 1.24 1.18 -34.51
C ASP A 353 -0.09 0.51 -34.16
N LEU A 354 -0.08 -0.45 -33.20
CA LEU A 354 -1.29 -1.16 -32.78
C LEU A 354 -2.27 -0.25 -32.06
N ASN A 355 -1.78 0.62 -31.16
CA ASN A 355 -2.64 1.58 -30.47
C ASN A 355 -3.25 2.58 -31.45
N ALA A 356 -2.44 3.06 -32.39
CA ALA A 356 -2.90 3.97 -33.44
C ALA A 356 -3.99 3.35 -34.33
N GLU A 357 -3.82 2.09 -34.75
CA GLU A 357 -4.80 1.36 -35.55
C GLU A 357 -6.14 1.23 -34.81
N ILE A 358 -6.10 0.78 -33.54
CA ILE A 358 -7.31 0.65 -32.69
C ILE A 358 -7.98 2.02 -32.51
N ALA A 359 -7.23 3.06 -32.21
CA ALA A 359 -7.77 4.40 -32.02
C ALA A 359 -8.41 4.95 -33.29
N CYS A 360 -7.77 4.77 -34.44
CA CYS A 360 -8.29 5.18 -35.73
C CYS A 360 -9.61 4.46 -36.04
N GLU A 361 -9.68 3.14 -35.93
CA GLU A 361 -10.89 2.38 -36.17
C GLU A 361 -12.06 2.82 -35.28
N LEU A 362 -11.81 2.96 -33.96
CA LEU A 362 -12.84 3.38 -33.00
C LEU A 362 -13.39 4.78 -33.27
N LEU A 363 -12.53 5.71 -33.70
CA LEU A 363 -12.93 7.07 -34.04
C LEU A 363 -13.64 7.13 -35.39
N GLU A 364 -13.16 6.39 -36.39
CA GLU A 364 -13.78 6.31 -37.74
C GLU A 364 -15.16 5.65 -37.69
N GLU A 365 -15.39 4.64 -36.84
CA GLU A 365 -16.74 4.08 -36.58
C GLU A 365 -17.74 5.13 -36.08
N LYS A 366 -17.28 6.20 -35.43
CA LYS A 366 -18.09 7.35 -35.00
C LYS A 366 -18.19 8.44 -36.07
N GLY A 367 -17.67 8.22 -37.25
CA GLY A 367 -17.70 9.16 -38.37
C GLY A 367 -16.72 10.31 -38.25
N ILE A 368 -15.66 10.14 -37.48
CA ILE A 368 -14.55 11.09 -37.28
C ILE A 368 -13.47 10.80 -38.34
N LEU A 369 -12.87 11.85 -38.89
CA LEU A 369 -11.72 11.73 -39.82
C LEU A 369 -10.43 11.80 -39.00
N VAL A 370 -9.58 10.78 -39.08
CA VAL A 370 -8.36 10.69 -38.28
C VAL A 370 -7.13 10.71 -39.19
N GLU A 371 -6.16 11.53 -38.82
CA GLU A 371 -4.82 11.51 -39.41
C GLU A 371 -3.78 11.22 -38.31
N ARG A 372 -2.94 10.21 -38.50
CA ARG A 372 -1.95 9.80 -37.53
C ARG A 372 -0.62 10.56 -37.69
N ALA A 373 -0.01 10.95 -36.59
CA ALA A 373 1.39 11.38 -36.46
C ALA A 373 2.14 10.38 -35.58
N GLU A 374 3.33 9.93 -35.98
CA GLU A 374 4.10 8.89 -35.27
C GLU A 374 4.80 9.38 -34.00
N ASP A 375 4.84 10.70 -33.80
CA ASP A 375 5.42 11.35 -32.62
C ASP A 375 5.02 12.83 -32.54
N GLY A 376 5.45 13.49 -31.43
CA GLY A 376 5.17 14.91 -31.21
C GLY A 376 5.77 15.84 -32.25
N GLN A 377 6.93 15.49 -32.85
CA GLN A 377 7.55 16.30 -33.87
C GLN A 377 6.73 16.28 -35.17
N VAL A 378 6.34 15.08 -35.63
CA VAL A 378 5.50 14.90 -36.83
C VAL A 378 4.14 15.56 -36.62
N CYS A 379 3.58 15.46 -35.41
CA CYS A 379 2.33 16.14 -35.06
C CYS A 379 2.44 17.65 -35.22
N CYS A 380 3.48 18.28 -34.68
CA CYS A 380 3.73 19.70 -34.83
C CYS A 380 3.91 20.10 -36.29
N ASP A 381 4.65 19.34 -37.07
CA ASP A 381 4.98 19.67 -38.48
C ASP A 381 3.71 19.58 -39.33
N ARG A 382 2.89 18.52 -39.17
CA ARG A 382 1.58 18.40 -39.85
C ARG A 382 0.62 19.54 -39.49
N LEU A 383 0.55 19.92 -38.22
CA LEU A 383 -0.29 21.05 -37.82
C LEU A 383 0.18 22.38 -38.44
N ILE A 384 1.49 22.60 -38.55
CA ILE A 384 2.04 23.80 -39.14
C ILE A 384 1.77 23.86 -40.66
N GLU A 385 1.87 22.72 -41.34
CA GLU A 385 1.65 22.61 -42.78
C GLU A 385 0.17 22.65 -43.17
N ALA A 386 -0.73 22.26 -42.29
CA ALA A 386 -2.16 22.23 -42.53
C ALA A 386 -2.75 23.63 -42.69
N ALA A 387 -3.83 23.75 -43.49
CA ALA A 387 -4.60 24.97 -43.56
C ALA A 387 -5.27 25.33 -42.24
N ASP A 388 -5.57 26.61 -42.04
CA ASP A 388 -6.27 27.08 -40.83
C ASP A 388 -7.59 26.37 -40.61
N GLY A 389 -7.75 25.75 -39.42
CA GLY A 389 -8.97 25.04 -39.09
C GLY A 389 -9.15 23.69 -39.80
N TYR A 390 -8.08 23.13 -40.36
CA TYR A 390 -8.10 21.80 -40.96
C TYR A 390 -8.30 20.69 -39.94
N TYR A 391 -7.68 20.79 -38.78
CA TYR A 391 -7.90 19.91 -37.64
C TYR A 391 -8.77 20.61 -36.59
N ASP A 392 -9.73 19.88 -36.04
CA ASP A 392 -10.63 20.34 -34.97
C ASP A 392 -10.02 20.09 -33.58
N LEU A 393 -9.22 19.02 -33.43
CA LEU A 393 -8.70 18.52 -32.18
C LEU A 393 -7.41 17.72 -32.39
N ILE A 394 -6.54 17.71 -31.39
CA ILE A 394 -5.38 16.81 -31.33
C ILE A 394 -5.58 15.83 -30.17
N LEU A 395 -5.47 14.53 -30.45
CA LEU A 395 -5.26 13.49 -29.44
C LEU A 395 -3.75 13.26 -29.33
N MET A 396 -3.19 13.47 -28.15
CA MET A 396 -1.74 13.51 -27.95
C MET A 396 -1.31 12.49 -26.91
N ASP A 397 -0.57 11.45 -27.32
CA ASP A 397 0.10 10.61 -26.34
C ASP A 397 1.21 11.40 -25.63
N ILE A 398 1.31 11.18 -24.32
CA ILE A 398 2.32 11.83 -23.49
C ILE A 398 3.71 11.23 -23.72
N GLN A 399 3.78 9.89 -23.85
CA GLN A 399 5.05 9.16 -23.92
C GLN A 399 5.39 8.74 -25.36
N MET A 400 6.03 9.61 -26.09
CA MET A 400 6.48 9.34 -27.46
C MET A 400 8.00 9.57 -27.62
N PRO A 401 8.67 8.85 -28.54
CA PRO A 401 10.07 9.09 -28.87
C PRO A 401 10.29 10.46 -29.56
N ARG A 402 11.51 10.91 -29.63
CA ARG A 402 11.96 12.17 -30.28
C ARG A 402 11.39 13.43 -29.63
N MET A 403 10.08 13.58 -29.54
CA MET A 403 9.37 14.68 -28.89
C MET A 403 8.16 14.13 -28.16
N ASN A 404 8.13 14.25 -26.85
CA ASN A 404 7.02 13.82 -26.01
C ASN A 404 5.80 14.77 -26.12
N GLY A 405 4.63 14.34 -25.63
CA GLY A 405 3.39 15.11 -25.75
C GLY A 405 3.44 16.47 -25.05
N TYR A 406 4.14 16.59 -23.92
CA TYR A 406 4.31 17.89 -23.23
C TYR A 406 5.15 18.87 -24.05
N GLU A 407 6.23 18.40 -24.63
CA GLU A 407 7.10 19.22 -25.49
C GLU A 407 6.36 19.67 -26.75
N ALA A 408 5.63 18.75 -27.38
CA ALA A 408 4.79 19.03 -28.55
C ALA A 408 3.73 20.08 -28.23
N THR A 409 3.00 19.91 -27.13
CA THR A 409 1.98 20.86 -26.66
C THR A 409 2.59 22.25 -26.43
N ARG A 410 3.71 22.36 -25.70
CA ARG A 410 4.41 23.63 -25.49
C ARG A 410 4.85 24.29 -26.79
N ARG A 411 5.28 23.51 -27.78
CA ARG A 411 5.65 24.02 -29.10
C ARG A 411 4.45 24.52 -29.87
N ILE A 412 3.32 23.80 -29.85
CA ILE A 412 2.06 24.20 -30.49
C ILE A 412 1.55 25.49 -29.86
N ARG A 413 1.53 25.59 -28.53
CA ARG A 413 1.06 26.80 -27.81
C ARG A 413 1.91 28.06 -28.08
N LYS A 414 3.13 27.93 -28.60
CA LYS A 414 4.03 29.02 -28.99
C LYS A 414 3.89 29.44 -30.46
N LEU A 415 3.03 28.79 -31.25
CA LEU A 415 2.82 29.19 -32.63
C LEU A 415 2.18 30.58 -32.71
N GLN A 416 2.53 31.35 -33.72
CA GLN A 416 2.03 32.72 -33.91
C GLN A 416 0.57 32.76 -34.37
N ASP A 417 0.12 31.71 -35.05
CA ASP A 417 -1.27 31.58 -35.50
C ASP A 417 -2.19 31.19 -34.34
N PRO A 418 -3.16 32.04 -33.95
CA PRO A 418 -4.07 31.76 -32.87
C PRO A 418 -4.95 30.51 -33.10
N LYS A 419 -5.31 30.23 -34.36
CA LYS A 419 -6.15 29.05 -34.69
C LYS A 419 -5.40 27.73 -34.45
N LYS A 420 -4.10 27.72 -34.67
CA LYS A 420 -3.24 26.55 -34.44
C LYS A 420 -2.79 26.49 -32.98
N SER A 421 -2.41 27.60 -32.38
CA SER A 421 -1.92 27.63 -30.99
C SER A 421 -3.01 27.37 -29.95
N GLN A 422 -4.29 27.65 -30.26
CA GLN A 422 -5.41 27.43 -29.37
C GLN A 422 -6.21 26.16 -29.69
N ILE A 423 -5.75 25.32 -30.64
CA ILE A 423 -6.42 24.06 -30.96
C ILE A 423 -6.59 23.22 -29.68
N PRO A 424 -7.77 22.63 -29.46
CA PRO A 424 -7.96 21.70 -28.34
C PRO A 424 -6.96 20.54 -28.42
N ILE A 425 -6.29 20.22 -27.32
CA ILE A 425 -5.39 19.08 -27.20
C ILE A 425 -5.87 18.24 -26.03
N ILE A 426 -6.17 16.99 -26.29
CA ILE A 426 -6.53 16.00 -25.26
C ILE A 426 -5.34 15.08 -25.10
N ALA A 427 -4.80 15.02 -23.90
CA ALA A 427 -3.72 14.10 -23.56
C ALA A 427 -4.27 12.67 -23.49
N MET A 428 -3.59 11.74 -24.15
CA MET A 428 -3.79 10.31 -23.98
C MET A 428 -2.65 9.79 -23.10
N THR A 429 -2.97 8.99 -22.10
CA THR A 429 -2.00 8.38 -21.22
C THR A 429 -2.47 7.02 -20.74
N ALA A 430 -1.56 6.06 -20.68
CA ALA A 430 -1.81 4.79 -20.04
C ALA A 430 -2.02 4.94 -18.51
N ASN A 431 -1.62 6.09 -17.95
CA ASN A 431 -1.66 6.40 -16.52
C ASN A 431 -2.38 7.74 -16.30
N ALA A 432 -3.71 7.74 -16.17
CA ALA A 432 -4.51 8.95 -15.94
C ALA A 432 -4.46 9.42 -14.46
N PHE A 433 -3.28 9.74 -13.93
CA PHE A 433 -3.12 10.17 -12.53
C PHE A 433 -3.27 11.68 -12.33
N ALA A 434 -3.57 12.06 -11.07
CA ALA A 434 -3.72 13.46 -10.68
C ALA A 434 -2.46 14.29 -10.97
N GLU A 435 -1.26 13.68 -10.87
CA GLU A 435 0.01 14.35 -11.18
C GLU A 435 0.16 14.61 -12.67
N ASP A 436 -0.24 13.65 -13.52
CA ASP A 436 -0.24 13.81 -14.97
C ASP A 436 -1.30 14.81 -15.42
N ARG A 437 -2.46 14.86 -14.75
CA ARG A 437 -3.50 15.88 -14.99
C ARG A 437 -3.03 17.29 -14.67
N GLN A 438 -2.30 17.48 -13.57
CA GLN A 438 -1.75 18.79 -13.23
C GLN A 438 -0.63 19.19 -14.21
N ALA A 439 0.29 18.28 -14.50
CA ALA A 439 1.37 18.50 -15.47
C ALA A 439 0.84 18.76 -16.90
N ALA A 440 -0.33 18.23 -17.24
CA ALA A 440 -0.98 18.50 -18.54
C ALA A 440 -1.71 19.85 -18.59
N LYS A 441 -2.09 20.43 -17.44
CA LYS A 441 -2.73 21.76 -17.33
C LYS A 441 -1.70 22.89 -17.29
N ASP A 442 -0.51 22.64 -16.73
CA ASP A 442 0.61 23.60 -16.62
C ASP A 442 1.43 23.66 -17.93
#